data_058ca3a48f6e7fe48df308ccb8db8025
#
_entry.id   058ca3a48f6e7fe48df308ccb8db8025
#
_cell.length_a   1.000
_cell.length_b   1.000
_cell.length_c   1.000
_cell.angle_alpha   90.00
_cell.angle_beta   90.00
_cell.angle_gamma   90.00
#
_symmetry.space_group_name_H-M   'P 1'
#
loop_
_entity.id
_entity.type
_entity.pdbx_description
1 polymer ?
#
loop_
_entity_poly.entity_id
_entity_poly.type
_entity_poly.pdbx_seq_one_letter_code
_entity_poly.pdbx_strand_id
1 'polypeptide(L)'
;PKPSSAASDVYKRQHGNTAKAAEKLGEMLKEKGAEKVVISDLSRSDMAENIEDAFRYDRIVLMASSYDGGVFPVMEDFLMHLKSKNYQNRKIGLVENGSWAPTAARVMKGYVENFKNVTIAEPVVTIRSTLNEASEKALGELAEVMAKGE
;
A
#
# COMPACT_ATOMS: atom_id res chain seq x y z
N PRO A 1 -9.87 16.05 -17.15
CA PRO A 1 -10.38 14.72 -17.01
C PRO A 1 -10.13 14.15 -15.64
N LYS A 2 -10.99 13.28 -15.28
CA LYS A 2 -10.91 12.66 -13.99
C LYS A 2 -9.73 11.71 -13.91
N PRO A 3 -9.02 11.69 -12.80
CA PRO A 3 -7.95 10.71 -12.65
C PRO A 3 -8.50 9.29 -12.71
N SER A 4 -7.64 8.37 -13.07
CA SER A 4 -8.00 6.98 -13.11
C SER A 4 -8.49 6.52 -11.74
N SER A 5 -9.47 5.63 -11.73
CA SER A 5 -9.91 5.02 -10.49
C SER A 5 -8.98 3.88 -10.05
N ALA A 6 -7.92 3.66 -10.79
CA ALA A 6 -6.98 2.60 -10.46
C ALA A 6 -6.19 2.92 -9.21
N ALA A 7 -5.77 1.89 -8.54
CA ALA A 7 -4.87 1.99 -7.42
C ALA A 7 -3.52 1.44 -7.81
N SER A 8 -2.47 1.99 -7.22
CA SER A 8 -1.13 1.50 -7.41
C SER A 8 -0.69 0.82 -6.12
N ASP A 9 -0.38 -0.45 -6.19
CA ASP A 9 0.06 -1.22 -5.05
C ASP A 9 1.58 -1.26 -5.03
N VAL A 10 2.16 -0.76 -3.94
CA VAL A 10 3.60 -0.75 -3.79
C VAL A 10 3.93 -1.57 -2.55
N TYR A 11 4.75 -2.59 -2.68
CA TYR A 11 5.02 -3.45 -1.56
C TYR A 11 6.48 -3.92 -1.55
N LYS A 12 6.93 -4.33 -0.37
CA LYS A 12 8.23 -4.95 -0.19
C LYS A 12 8.00 -6.42 0.08
N ARG A 13 8.43 -7.28 -0.83
CA ARG A 13 8.27 -8.71 -0.65
C ARG A 13 9.45 -9.26 0.14
N GLN A 14 9.16 -9.80 1.29
CA GLN A 14 10.16 -10.46 2.11
C GLN A 14 9.93 -11.97 2.14
N HIS A 15 8.67 -12.38 2.20
CA HIS A 15 8.23 -13.77 2.13
C HIS A 15 7.17 -13.85 1.06
N GLY A 16 6.86 -15.04 0.63
CA GLY A 16 5.80 -15.24 -0.36
C GLY A 16 4.45 -14.67 0.07
N ASN A 17 4.22 -14.53 1.38
CA ASN A 17 2.92 -14.12 1.89
C ASN A 17 2.56 -12.69 1.54
N THR A 18 3.52 -11.78 1.56
CA THR A 18 3.24 -10.39 1.20
C THR A 18 2.93 -10.27 -0.29
N ALA A 19 3.66 -11.01 -1.12
CA ALA A 19 3.38 -11.01 -2.54
C ALA A 19 1.99 -11.56 -2.84
N LYS A 20 1.60 -12.63 -2.14
CA LYS A 20 0.27 -13.21 -2.33
C LYS A 20 -0.82 -12.22 -1.92
N ALA A 21 -0.59 -11.49 -0.83
CA ALA A 21 -1.55 -10.50 -0.38
C ALA A 21 -1.70 -9.38 -1.41
N ALA A 22 -0.59 -8.96 -2.02
CA ALA A 22 -0.64 -7.92 -3.04
C ALA A 22 -1.42 -8.40 -4.26
N GLU A 23 -1.18 -9.63 -4.69
CA GLU A 23 -1.92 -10.20 -5.81
C GLU A 23 -3.40 -10.30 -5.51
N LYS A 24 -3.72 -10.77 -4.31
CA LYS A 24 -5.12 -10.93 -3.91
C LYS A 24 -5.82 -9.57 -3.87
N LEU A 25 -5.16 -8.57 -3.31
CA LEU A 25 -5.72 -7.23 -3.27
C LEU A 25 -5.90 -6.68 -4.68
N GLY A 26 -4.94 -6.92 -5.57
CA GLY A 26 -5.07 -6.49 -6.96
C GLY A 26 -6.30 -7.08 -7.64
N GLU A 27 -6.55 -8.38 -7.42
CA GLU A 27 -7.73 -9.04 -7.97
C GLU A 27 -9.01 -8.42 -7.40
N MET A 28 -9.02 -8.19 -6.09
CA MET A 28 -10.19 -7.61 -5.43
C MET A 28 -10.47 -6.21 -5.94
N LEU A 29 -9.43 -5.41 -6.15
CA LEU A 29 -9.58 -4.06 -6.68
C LEU A 29 -10.22 -4.08 -8.06
N LYS A 30 -9.79 -5.00 -8.92
CA LYS A 30 -10.38 -5.13 -10.25
C LYS A 30 -11.83 -5.54 -10.16
N GLU A 31 -12.16 -6.46 -9.27
CA GLU A 31 -13.53 -6.89 -9.06
C GLU A 31 -14.43 -5.75 -8.59
N LYS A 32 -13.86 -4.83 -7.83
CA LYS A 32 -14.62 -3.69 -7.30
C LYS A 32 -14.67 -2.52 -8.28
N GLY A 33 -14.11 -2.67 -9.47
CA GLY A 33 -14.23 -1.66 -10.50
C GLY A 33 -13.02 -0.81 -10.79
N ALA A 34 -11.88 -1.11 -10.18
CA ALA A 34 -10.66 -0.38 -10.51
C ALA A 34 -10.26 -0.69 -11.95
N GLU A 35 -10.04 0.36 -12.74
CA GLU A 35 -9.75 0.18 -14.15
C GLU A 35 -8.36 -0.32 -14.42
N LYS A 36 -7.41 0.09 -13.59
CA LYS A 36 -6.02 -0.27 -13.77
C LYS A 36 -5.36 -0.43 -12.43
N VAL A 37 -4.67 -1.53 -12.25
CA VAL A 37 -3.95 -1.82 -11.02
C VAL A 37 -2.51 -2.16 -11.40
N VAL A 38 -1.56 -1.46 -10.78
CA VAL A 38 -0.14 -1.71 -10.99
C VAL A 38 0.46 -2.19 -9.68
N ILE A 39 1.19 -3.29 -9.73
CA ILE A 39 1.82 -3.88 -8.56
C ILE A 39 3.33 -3.82 -8.75
N SER A 40 4.03 -3.25 -7.79
CA SER A 40 5.48 -3.12 -7.83
C SER A 40 6.11 -3.69 -6.57
N ASP A 41 7.26 -4.32 -6.73
CA ASP A 41 8.07 -4.78 -5.63
C ASP A 41 9.23 -3.80 -5.48
N LEU A 42 9.21 -3.01 -4.42
CA LEU A 42 10.21 -1.95 -4.21
C LEU A 42 11.63 -2.49 -4.15
N SER A 43 11.78 -3.74 -3.72
CA SER A 43 13.12 -4.31 -3.58
C SER A 43 13.71 -4.77 -4.90
N ARG A 44 12.90 -4.85 -5.96
CA ARG A 44 13.35 -5.38 -7.26
C ARG A 44 13.14 -4.41 -8.40
N SER A 45 12.50 -3.29 -8.16
CA SER A 45 12.21 -2.33 -9.20
C SER A 45 13.00 -1.06 -8.96
N ASP A 46 13.07 -0.25 -10.01
CA ASP A 46 13.80 1.01 -9.94
C ASP A 46 13.02 2.03 -9.10
N MET A 47 13.72 2.68 -8.17
CA MET A 47 13.08 3.64 -7.29
C MET A 47 12.44 4.79 -8.07
N ALA A 48 13.12 5.27 -9.12
CA ALA A 48 12.59 6.37 -9.92
C ALA A 48 11.26 5.99 -10.58
N GLU A 49 11.16 4.75 -11.08
CA GLU A 49 9.91 4.28 -11.68
C GLU A 49 8.82 4.17 -10.63
N ASN A 50 9.18 3.70 -9.44
CA ASN A 50 8.18 3.58 -8.37
C ASN A 50 7.64 4.94 -7.97
N ILE A 51 8.50 5.94 -7.91
CA ILE A 51 8.07 7.31 -7.60
C ILE A 51 7.16 7.84 -8.71
N GLU A 52 7.53 7.61 -9.96
CA GLU A 52 6.71 8.03 -11.09
C GLU A 52 5.31 7.41 -11.02
N ASP A 53 5.26 6.11 -10.75
CA ASP A 53 3.98 5.43 -10.66
C ASP A 53 3.14 5.98 -9.53
N ALA A 54 3.77 6.26 -8.39
CA ALA A 54 3.04 6.81 -7.26
C ALA A 54 2.39 8.14 -7.61
N PHE A 55 3.07 8.99 -8.38
CA PHE A 55 2.52 10.27 -8.78
C PHE A 55 1.52 10.17 -9.92
N ARG A 56 1.58 9.08 -10.69
CA ARG A 56 0.66 8.91 -11.83
C ARG A 56 -0.77 8.62 -11.39
N TYR A 57 -0.94 7.93 -10.27
CA TYR A 57 -2.25 7.51 -9.79
C TYR A 57 -2.65 8.31 -8.58
N ASP A 58 -3.96 8.43 -8.37
CA ASP A 58 -4.47 9.19 -7.22
C ASP A 58 -4.65 8.32 -5.98
N ARG A 59 -4.37 7.04 -6.07
CA ARG A 59 -4.51 6.11 -4.95
C ARG A 59 -3.32 5.17 -4.91
N ILE A 60 -2.91 4.84 -3.71
CA ILE A 60 -1.80 3.93 -3.52
C ILE A 60 -2.05 3.07 -2.30
N VAL A 61 -1.67 1.80 -2.38
CA VAL A 61 -1.67 0.91 -1.23
C VAL A 61 -0.23 0.54 -0.93
N LEU A 62 0.18 0.79 0.30
CA LEU A 62 1.53 0.48 0.76
C LEU A 62 1.48 -0.81 1.58
N MET A 63 2.24 -1.79 1.14
CA MET A 63 2.30 -3.08 1.82
C MET A 63 3.73 -3.33 2.27
N ALA A 64 3.91 -3.65 3.54
CA ALA A 64 5.24 -3.88 4.06
C ALA A 64 5.21 -4.86 5.21
N SER A 65 6.34 -5.53 5.40
CA SER A 65 6.56 -6.38 6.58
C SER A 65 7.21 -5.55 7.67
N SER A 66 6.91 -5.91 8.90
CA SER A 66 7.62 -5.32 10.04
C SER A 66 9.05 -5.79 10.05
N TYR A 67 9.96 -4.91 10.40
CA TYR A 67 11.38 -5.22 10.44
C TYR A 67 12.03 -4.43 11.56
N ASP A 68 12.55 -5.15 12.55
CA ASP A 68 13.36 -4.56 13.63
C ASP A 68 12.64 -3.37 14.28
N GLY A 69 11.38 -3.55 14.59
CA GLY A 69 10.58 -2.51 15.25
C GLY A 69 10.06 -1.43 14.32
N GLY A 70 10.27 -1.56 13.02
CA GLY A 70 9.82 -0.56 12.09
C GLY A 70 9.35 -1.18 10.78
N VAL A 71 9.72 -0.58 9.68
CA VAL A 71 9.37 -1.04 8.34
C VAL A 71 10.67 -1.25 7.57
N PHE A 72 10.65 -2.11 6.55
CA PHE A 72 11.84 -2.38 5.76
C PHE A 72 12.44 -1.08 5.21
N PRO A 73 13.79 -0.98 5.20
CA PRO A 73 14.45 0.26 4.78
C PRO A 73 14.06 0.77 3.39
N VAL A 74 13.78 -0.13 2.44
CA VAL A 74 13.43 0.32 1.10
C VAL A 74 12.07 1.02 1.09
N MET A 75 11.12 0.55 1.91
CA MET A 75 9.83 1.24 2.05
C MET A 75 10.03 2.60 2.69
N GLU A 76 10.85 2.67 3.72
CA GLU A 76 11.13 3.93 4.39
C GLU A 76 11.77 4.92 3.42
N ASP A 77 12.72 4.45 2.63
CA ASP A 77 13.39 5.27 1.62
C ASP A 77 12.39 5.80 0.60
N PHE A 78 11.48 4.93 0.14
CA PHE A 78 10.43 5.32 -0.78
C PHE A 78 9.56 6.42 -0.20
N LEU A 79 9.15 6.27 1.07
CA LEU A 79 8.30 7.27 1.71
C LEU A 79 9.03 8.59 1.90
N MET A 80 10.32 8.55 2.20
CA MET A 80 11.10 9.77 2.33
C MET A 80 11.24 10.50 0.99
N HIS A 81 11.37 9.75 -0.10
CA HIS A 81 11.39 10.35 -1.43
C HIS A 81 10.06 11.01 -1.76
N LEU A 82 8.96 10.34 -1.42
CA LEU A 82 7.64 10.94 -1.65
C LEU A 82 7.49 12.24 -0.87
N LYS A 83 7.96 12.24 0.37
CA LYS A 83 7.87 13.45 1.19
C LYS A 83 8.67 14.58 0.59
N SER A 84 9.89 14.32 0.13
CA SER A 84 10.74 15.36 -0.42
C SER A 84 10.19 15.92 -1.72
N LYS A 85 9.31 15.19 -2.41
CA LYS A 85 8.70 15.63 -3.67
C LYS A 85 7.28 16.13 -3.47
N ASN A 86 6.87 16.35 -2.22
CA ASN A 86 5.57 16.93 -1.89
C ASN A 86 4.39 16.10 -2.36
N TYR A 87 4.47 14.79 -2.14
CA TYR A 87 3.37 13.89 -2.45
C TYR A 87 2.14 14.31 -1.66
N GLN A 88 1.01 14.50 -2.35
CA GLN A 88 -0.18 15.05 -1.70
C GLN A 88 -1.43 14.71 -2.51
N ASN A 89 -2.59 14.97 -1.92
CA ASN A 89 -3.90 14.81 -2.56
C ASN A 89 -4.12 13.36 -3.01
N ARG A 90 -3.90 12.42 -2.08
CA ARG A 90 -3.99 11.00 -2.40
C ARG A 90 -4.82 10.25 -1.38
N LYS A 91 -5.39 9.15 -1.82
CA LYS A 91 -6.00 8.18 -0.91
C LYS A 91 -4.99 7.05 -0.72
N ILE A 92 -4.67 6.73 0.51
CA ILE A 92 -3.60 5.81 0.84
C ILE A 92 -4.12 4.68 1.70
N GLY A 93 -3.90 3.44 1.26
CA GLY A 93 -4.22 2.27 2.05
C GLY A 93 -2.95 1.67 2.63
N LEU A 94 -3.06 1.07 3.80
CA LEU A 94 -1.92 0.50 4.49
C LEU A 94 -2.16 -0.96 4.82
N VAL A 95 -1.21 -1.82 4.47
CA VAL A 95 -1.25 -3.23 4.79
C VAL A 95 0.09 -3.62 5.39
N GLU A 96 0.05 -4.29 6.53
CA GLU A 96 1.28 -4.75 7.17
C GLU A 96 1.25 -6.26 7.35
N ASN A 97 2.42 -6.87 7.31
CA ASN A 97 2.59 -8.27 7.59
C ASN A 97 3.60 -8.44 8.72
N GLY A 98 3.23 -9.19 9.74
CA GLY A 98 4.14 -9.47 10.84
C GLY A 98 3.48 -10.45 11.77
N SER A 99 4.21 -11.52 12.11
CA SER A 99 3.67 -12.55 12.99
C SER A 99 3.83 -12.19 14.46
N TRP A 100 4.68 -11.21 14.74
CA TRP A 100 5.07 -10.91 16.11
C TRP A 100 5.17 -9.40 16.26
N ALA A 101 4.26 -8.81 17.04
CA ALA A 101 4.24 -7.38 17.27
C ALA A 101 4.42 -6.55 16.00
N PRO A 102 3.48 -6.66 15.04
CA PRO A 102 3.63 -5.92 13.78
C PRO A 102 3.61 -4.41 14.01
N THR A 103 4.56 -3.71 13.40
CA THR A 103 4.71 -2.27 13.59
C THR A 103 4.79 -1.50 12.27
N ALA A 104 4.80 -2.20 11.14
CA ALA A 104 5.02 -1.55 9.86
C ALA A 104 3.93 -0.51 9.55
N ALA A 105 2.67 -0.83 9.81
CA ALA A 105 1.59 0.10 9.50
C ALA A 105 1.70 1.37 10.32
N ARG A 106 2.07 1.24 11.59
CA ARG A 106 2.23 2.42 12.44
C ARG A 106 3.34 3.33 11.93
N VAL A 107 4.45 2.74 11.51
CA VAL A 107 5.56 3.52 11.00
C VAL A 107 5.18 4.18 9.67
N MET A 108 4.55 3.43 8.77
CA MET A 108 4.11 4.00 7.50
C MET A 108 3.10 5.12 7.72
N LYS A 109 2.18 4.94 8.65
CA LYS A 109 1.19 5.97 8.95
C LYS A 109 1.86 7.25 9.45
N GLY A 110 2.91 7.11 10.25
CA GLY A 110 3.65 8.26 10.74
C GLY A 110 4.25 9.09 9.61
N TYR A 111 4.68 8.44 8.53
CA TYR A 111 5.19 9.16 7.37
C TYR A 111 4.06 9.83 6.59
N VAL A 112 3.00 9.06 6.29
CA VAL A 112 1.97 9.57 5.37
C VAL A 112 1.07 10.62 6.02
N GLU A 113 0.94 10.62 7.34
CA GLU A 113 0.16 11.64 8.02
C GLU A 113 0.68 13.05 7.76
N ASN A 114 1.96 13.16 7.44
CA ASN A 114 2.58 14.46 7.19
C ASN A 114 2.42 14.94 5.75
N PHE A 115 1.85 14.10 4.89
CA PHE A 115 1.58 14.52 3.52
C PHE A 115 0.33 15.39 3.51
N LYS A 116 0.31 16.38 2.63
CA LYS A 116 -0.78 17.33 2.57
C LYS A 116 -2.00 16.68 1.90
N ASN A 117 -3.15 16.83 2.55
CA ASN A 117 -4.43 16.46 1.97
C ASN A 117 -4.47 14.99 1.51
N VAL A 118 -4.04 14.10 2.39
CA VAL A 118 -4.16 12.67 2.14
C VAL A 118 -5.22 12.08 3.05
N THR A 119 -5.89 11.06 2.53
CA THR A 119 -6.87 10.30 3.29
C THR A 119 -6.32 8.89 3.47
N ILE A 120 -6.23 8.45 4.72
CA ILE A 120 -5.80 7.08 4.98
C ILE A 120 -7.05 6.20 5.01
N ALA A 121 -7.10 5.27 4.07
CA ALA A 121 -8.25 4.40 3.93
C ALA A 121 -8.34 3.41 5.09
N GLU A 122 -9.54 3.07 5.49
CA GLU A 122 -9.76 2.08 6.52
C GLU A 122 -10.47 0.88 5.92
N PRO A 123 -10.16 -0.31 6.40
CA PRO A 123 -9.31 -0.58 7.57
C PRO A 123 -7.83 -0.62 7.20
N VAL A 124 -6.98 -0.38 8.20
CA VAL A 124 -5.57 -0.71 8.08
C VAL A 124 -5.48 -2.22 8.30
N VAL A 125 -4.92 -2.93 7.33
CA VAL A 125 -4.96 -4.39 7.34
C VAL A 125 -3.69 -4.96 7.96
N THR A 126 -3.86 -5.88 8.90
CA THR A 126 -2.75 -6.59 9.51
C THR A 126 -2.85 -8.06 9.15
N ILE A 127 -1.80 -8.58 8.52
CA ILE A 127 -1.70 -9.99 8.17
C ILE A 127 -0.66 -10.61 9.07
N ARG A 128 -1.04 -11.67 9.79
CA ARG A 128 -0.11 -12.32 10.70
C ARG A 128 0.40 -13.60 10.03
N SER A 129 1.54 -13.47 9.38
CA SER A 129 2.25 -14.54 8.68
C SER A 129 1.60 -14.96 7.38
N THR A 130 0.35 -15.43 7.41
CA THR A 130 -0.33 -15.90 6.22
C THR A 130 -1.73 -15.31 6.14
N LEU A 131 -2.25 -15.26 4.93
CA LEU A 131 -3.64 -14.86 4.73
C LEU A 131 -4.56 -15.89 5.38
N ASN A 132 -5.58 -15.37 6.05
CA ASN A 132 -6.64 -16.21 6.60
C ASN A 132 -7.96 -15.50 6.32
N GLU A 133 -9.05 -16.10 6.81
CA GLU A 133 -10.38 -15.55 6.56
C GLU A 133 -10.52 -14.11 7.00
N ALA A 134 -10.03 -13.81 8.21
CA ALA A 134 -10.17 -12.48 8.77
C ALA A 134 -9.36 -11.45 7.97
N SER A 135 -8.13 -11.78 7.60
CA SER A 135 -7.31 -10.84 6.85
C SER A 135 -7.81 -10.69 5.41
N GLU A 136 -8.35 -11.77 4.81
CA GLU A 136 -8.93 -11.65 3.48
C GLU A 136 -10.16 -10.76 3.49
N LYS A 137 -10.97 -10.86 4.54
CA LYS A 137 -12.13 -9.99 4.68
C LYS A 137 -11.69 -8.54 4.81
N ALA A 138 -10.67 -8.28 5.63
CA ALA A 138 -10.17 -6.92 5.80
C ALA A 138 -9.59 -6.37 4.49
N LEU A 139 -8.88 -7.21 3.73
CA LEU A 139 -8.38 -6.80 2.42
C LEU A 139 -9.53 -6.44 1.48
N GLY A 140 -10.61 -7.22 1.51
CA GLY A 140 -11.78 -6.93 0.70
C GLY A 140 -12.42 -5.62 1.05
N GLU A 141 -12.48 -5.31 2.35
CA GLU A 141 -13.03 -4.03 2.80
C GLU A 141 -12.13 -2.88 2.35
N LEU A 142 -10.83 -3.05 2.44
CA LEU A 142 -9.90 -2.03 1.99
C LEU A 142 -10.01 -1.85 0.47
N ALA A 143 -10.14 -2.95 -0.27
CA ALA A 143 -10.28 -2.87 -1.72
C ALA A 143 -11.51 -2.08 -2.10
N GLU A 144 -12.60 -2.28 -1.37
CA GLU A 144 -13.83 -1.55 -1.65
C GLU A 144 -13.63 -0.05 -1.47
N VAL A 145 -12.98 0.35 -0.37
CA VAL A 145 -12.74 1.75 -0.11
C VAL A 145 -11.79 2.34 -1.16
N MET A 146 -10.75 1.60 -1.53
CA MET A 146 -9.77 2.10 -2.50
C MET A 146 -10.33 2.18 -3.90
N ALA A 147 -11.29 1.35 -4.25
CA ALA A 147 -11.88 1.36 -5.59
C ALA A 147 -12.96 2.41 -5.78
N LYS A 148 -13.48 2.98 -4.68
CA LYS A 148 -14.52 4.00 -4.79
C LYS A 148 -13.98 5.25 -5.46
N GLY A 149 -14.82 5.89 -6.25
CA GLY A 149 -14.43 7.01 -7.10
C GLY A 149 -14.36 8.36 -6.44
N GLU A 150 -14.09 8.41 -5.17
CA GLU A 150 -13.99 9.72 -4.52
C GLU A 150 -12.61 10.08 -4.15
#